data_0d56b4b9520a6de39f7c07b3a33452c6
#
_entry.id   0d56b4b9520a6de39f7c07b3a33452c6
#
_cell.length_a   1.000
_cell.length_b   1.000
_cell.length_c   1.000
_cell.angle_alpha   90.00
_cell.angle_beta   90.00
_cell.angle_gamma   90.00
#
_symmetry.space_group_name_H-M   'P 1'
#
loop_
_entity.id
_entity.type
_entity.pdbx_description
1 polymer ?
#
loop_
_entity_poly.entity_id
_entity_poly.type
_entity_poly.pdbx_seq_one_letter_code
_entity_poly.pdbx_strand_id
1 'polypeptide(L)'
;MTAKLAVLLGLLSGGCAGTGERIEGFKTGRLQTRATGDLKRGMNFGDAMDAPNEGEWGWTISASDFQAVRAAGFDHVRVPMRISSHAGVQAPYAIEKRFLRRMDWAVDQALSNDLGIIVDMHHYIPMMKAPRAHADRLVGLWRQIAAHYRGMPRAVVYEVLNEPTDKLTAEVWNPILARVVAAIREIDPDRLIIVEGAHWASAKDLRDTLKVPVGDPNLIASFHMYAPMYFTHQGFSWMEPWYQTRGVTFPGPPPSPVVPVAAADAFPEGHDFFRRYNSEPADTNPGGPAAIIEQMEMAEAFAKRTGMRIYLGEFGAGVNGDVVSRGHWVRTARTEAEKRGFGWGYWDFCRNFAAYAELGFTGKWIPEIKAALLE
;
A
#
# COMPACT_ATOMS: atom_id res chain seq x y z
N MET A 1 11.55 73.73 -25.52
CA MET A 1 12.03 73.22 -24.21
C MET A 1 11.20 71.98 -23.90
N THR A 2 11.69 70.83 -24.25
CA THR A 2 11.03 69.52 -24.11
C THR A 2 11.84 68.66 -23.17
N ALA A 3 11.27 68.36 -22.01
CA ALA A 3 11.87 67.47 -21.03
C ALA A 3 11.45 66.02 -21.36
N LYS A 4 12.44 65.15 -21.59
CA LYS A 4 12.25 63.69 -21.75
C LYS A 4 12.22 63.03 -20.37
N LEU A 5 11.10 62.36 -20.10
CA LEU A 5 10.94 61.52 -18.94
C LEU A 5 11.41 60.10 -19.30
N ALA A 6 12.48 59.61 -18.67
CA ALA A 6 12.95 58.26 -18.79
C ALA A 6 12.26 57.35 -17.77
N VAL A 7 11.51 56.34 -18.25
CA VAL A 7 10.88 55.33 -17.41
C VAL A 7 11.90 54.20 -17.22
N LEU A 8 12.34 53.99 -16.01
CA LEU A 8 13.18 52.85 -15.59
C LEU A 8 12.22 51.67 -15.29
N LEU A 9 12.21 50.64 -16.15
CA LEU A 9 11.62 49.34 -15.81
C LEU A 9 12.57 48.54 -14.93
N GLY A 10 12.25 48.50 -13.64
CA GLY A 10 12.89 47.58 -12.71
C GLY A 10 12.25 46.17 -12.83
N LEU A 11 12.98 45.24 -13.40
CA LEU A 11 12.64 43.82 -13.35
C LEU A 11 12.89 43.29 -11.92
N LEU A 12 11.82 43.17 -11.13
CA LEU A 12 11.84 42.40 -9.88
C LEU A 12 11.64 40.93 -10.22
N SER A 13 12.73 40.17 -10.38
CA SER A 13 12.74 38.73 -10.33
C SER A 13 12.57 38.28 -8.88
N GLY A 14 11.34 38.21 -8.41
CA GLY A 14 10.99 37.61 -7.13
C GLY A 14 11.05 36.09 -7.23
N GLY A 15 12.25 35.51 -7.03
CA GLY A 15 12.39 34.08 -6.78
C GLY A 15 11.77 33.74 -5.45
N CYS A 16 10.61 33.08 -5.43
CA CYS A 16 10.10 32.41 -4.24
C CYS A 16 11.02 31.22 -3.90
N ALA A 17 12.13 31.48 -3.26
CA ALA A 17 12.85 30.49 -2.49
C ALA A 17 12.03 30.21 -1.22
N GLY A 18 11.09 29.29 -1.28
CA GLY A 18 10.46 28.73 -0.10
C GLY A 18 11.55 28.00 0.69
N THR A 19 12.12 28.67 1.67
CA THR A 19 12.94 28.04 2.71
C THR A 19 12.02 27.15 3.52
N GLY A 20 11.95 25.84 3.15
CA GLY A 20 11.31 24.84 3.99
C GLY A 20 12.06 24.81 5.33
N GLU A 21 11.52 25.45 6.36
CA GLU A 21 11.99 25.28 7.72
C GLU A 21 11.89 23.79 8.06
N ARG A 22 13.05 23.13 8.16
CA ARG A 22 13.13 21.78 8.74
C ARG A 22 12.68 21.89 10.18
N ILE A 23 11.72 21.05 10.56
CA ILE A 23 11.28 20.97 11.95
C ILE A 23 12.50 20.56 12.77
N GLU A 24 12.89 21.40 13.76
CA GLU A 24 13.95 21.08 14.70
C GLU A 24 13.64 19.75 15.38
N GLY A 25 14.48 18.75 15.15
CA GLY A 25 14.31 17.40 15.71
C GLY A 25 14.70 16.27 14.73
N PHE A 26 14.56 16.44 13.43
CA PHE A 26 15.02 15.44 12.47
C PHE A 26 16.54 15.58 12.26
N LYS A 27 17.32 14.82 13.01
CA LYS A 27 18.78 14.80 12.88
C LYS A 27 19.14 14.04 11.60
N THR A 28 19.29 14.72 10.48
CA THR A 28 19.86 14.17 9.22
C THR A 28 21.33 13.76 9.36
N GLY A 29 21.93 13.93 10.53
CA GLY A 29 23.29 13.54 10.84
C GLY A 29 23.40 12.05 11.13
N ARG A 30 23.67 11.24 10.07
CA ARG A 30 24.16 9.88 10.17
C ARG A 30 23.14 8.82 10.65
N LEU A 31 21.96 8.72 10.02
CA LEU A 31 21.27 7.44 9.99
C LEU A 31 22.10 6.49 9.11
N GLN A 32 23.02 5.73 9.73
CA GLN A 32 23.66 4.60 9.07
C GLN A 32 22.65 3.47 9.06
N THR A 33 21.97 3.29 7.95
CA THR A 33 21.10 2.13 7.74
C THR A 33 21.73 1.21 6.71
N ARG A 34 21.55 -0.10 6.87
CA ARG A 34 21.89 -1.10 5.86
C ARG A 34 20.71 -1.38 4.92
N ALA A 35 19.56 -0.78 5.16
CA ALA A 35 18.39 -0.93 4.31
C ALA A 35 18.66 -0.35 2.91
N THR A 36 18.34 -1.12 1.88
CA THR A 36 18.70 -0.80 0.48
C THR A 36 17.54 -0.24 -0.34
N GLY A 37 16.31 -0.42 0.09
CA GLY A 37 15.11 -0.14 -0.72
C GLY A 37 14.81 -1.23 -1.76
N ASP A 38 15.37 -2.44 -1.61
CA ASP A 38 15.10 -3.55 -2.53
C ASP A 38 13.68 -4.09 -2.42
N LEU A 39 13.02 -3.89 -1.28
CA LEU A 39 11.62 -4.26 -1.02
C LEU A 39 11.31 -5.72 -1.38
N LYS A 40 12.01 -6.66 -0.76
CA LYS A 40 11.79 -8.09 -1.04
C LYS A 40 10.66 -8.68 -0.19
N ARG A 41 10.78 -8.56 1.14
CA ARG A 41 9.87 -9.17 2.12
C ARG A 41 9.44 -8.12 3.13
N GLY A 42 8.22 -7.64 3.02
CA GLY A 42 7.70 -6.56 3.84
C GLY A 42 6.54 -6.96 4.74
N MET A 43 6.28 -6.07 5.69
CA MET A 43 5.14 -6.15 6.60
C MET A 43 4.37 -4.84 6.58
N ASN A 44 3.06 -4.91 6.38
CA ASN A 44 2.17 -3.75 6.50
C ASN A 44 1.83 -3.49 7.97
N PHE A 45 1.95 -2.23 8.38
CA PHE A 45 1.48 -1.72 9.67
C PHE A 45 0.10 -1.06 9.50
N GLY A 46 -0.86 -1.84 8.97
CA GLY A 46 -2.23 -1.41 8.74
C GLY A 46 -3.05 -1.24 10.01
N ASP A 47 -4.17 -0.52 9.89
CA ASP A 47 -5.10 -0.22 11.00
C ASP A 47 -4.50 0.64 12.13
N ALA A 48 -3.45 1.43 11.85
CA ALA A 48 -2.79 2.32 12.81
C ALA A 48 -2.82 3.78 12.36
N MET A 49 -1.81 4.24 11.58
CA MET A 49 -1.74 5.62 11.10
C MET A 49 -2.68 5.91 9.92
N ASP A 50 -3.30 4.92 9.35
CA ASP A 50 -4.39 5.00 8.36
C ASP A 50 -5.77 5.15 8.99
N ALA A 51 -5.91 4.94 10.29
CA ALA A 51 -7.10 5.33 11.05
C ALA A 51 -7.31 6.85 11.02
N PRO A 52 -8.53 7.38 11.29
CA PRO A 52 -8.76 8.81 11.41
C PRO A 52 -7.84 9.49 12.41
N ASN A 53 -7.62 8.84 13.55
CA ASN A 53 -6.56 9.12 14.51
C ASN A 53 -5.85 7.82 14.88
N GLU A 54 -4.53 7.81 14.96
CA GLU A 54 -3.78 6.63 15.35
C GLU A 54 -4.25 6.11 16.72
N GLY A 55 -4.48 4.80 16.82
CA GLY A 55 -5.06 4.15 18.00
C GLY A 55 -6.58 4.06 18.00
N GLU A 56 -7.29 4.79 17.15
CA GLU A 56 -8.76 4.78 17.08
C GLU A 56 -9.32 3.40 16.65
N TRP A 57 -8.56 2.68 15.84
CA TRP A 57 -8.88 1.29 15.46
C TRP A 57 -8.22 0.25 16.37
N GLY A 58 -7.75 0.69 17.55
CA GLY A 58 -7.29 -0.17 18.64
C GLY A 58 -5.82 -0.56 18.58
N TRP A 59 -5.00 0.04 17.70
CA TRP A 59 -3.56 -0.17 17.68
C TRP A 59 -2.80 1.14 17.45
N THR A 60 -1.66 1.27 18.14
CA THR A 60 -0.69 2.35 17.99
C THR A 60 0.69 1.72 17.78
N ILE A 61 1.35 2.08 16.70
CA ILE A 61 2.67 1.53 16.35
C ILE A 61 3.69 1.91 17.42
N SER A 62 4.44 0.92 17.90
CA SER A 62 5.52 1.07 18.90
C SER A 62 6.89 0.75 18.31
N ALA A 63 7.96 1.15 19.01
CA ALA A 63 9.33 0.83 18.59
C ALA A 63 9.59 -0.68 18.57
N SER A 64 8.97 -1.44 19.48
CA SER A 64 9.10 -2.90 19.54
C SER A 64 8.54 -3.62 18.32
N ASP A 65 7.58 -3.01 17.60
CA ASP A 65 7.00 -3.62 16.40
C ASP A 65 8.01 -3.65 15.25
N PHE A 66 8.77 -2.57 15.07
CA PHE A 66 9.88 -2.54 14.10
C PHE A 66 10.96 -3.56 14.46
N GLN A 67 11.30 -3.68 15.75
CA GLN A 67 12.25 -4.67 16.22
C GLN A 67 11.77 -6.09 15.96
N ALA A 68 10.48 -6.39 16.22
CA ALA A 68 9.88 -7.70 15.97
C ALA A 68 9.90 -8.07 14.49
N VAL A 69 9.57 -7.12 13.60
CA VAL A 69 9.61 -7.31 12.14
C VAL A 69 11.04 -7.56 11.68
N ARG A 70 12.02 -6.76 12.14
CA ARG A 70 13.42 -6.94 11.77
C ARG A 70 13.98 -8.28 12.28
N ALA A 71 13.73 -8.62 13.54
CA ALA A 71 14.17 -9.86 14.14
C ALA A 71 13.59 -11.11 13.48
N ALA A 72 12.40 -10.99 12.87
CA ALA A 72 11.81 -12.07 12.09
C ALA A 72 12.49 -12.29 10.72
N GLY A 73 13.19 -11.28 10.18
CA GLY A 73 13.92 -11.39 8.91
C GLY A 73 13.28 -10.62 7.74
N PHE A 74 12.31 -9.76 7.99
CA PHE A 74 11.79 -8.83 6.98
C PHE A 74 12.82 -7.73 6.68
N ASP A 75 12.74 -7.15 5.50
CA ASP A 75 13.66 -6.10 5.06
C ASP A 75 13.02 -4.71 5.00
N HIS A 76 11.69 -4.60 5.05
CA HIS A 76 10.99 -3.34 5.07
C HIS A 76 9.63 -3.41 5.75
N VAL A 77 9.09 -2.25 6.07
CA VAL A 77 7.69 -2.05 6.48
C VAL A 77 6.98 -1.13 5.51
N ARG A 78 5.72 -1.39 5.24
CA ARG A 78 4.81 -0.42 4.63
C ARG A 78 3.96 0.19 5.74
N VAL A 79 3.93 1.51 5.82
CA VAL A 79 3.18 2.22 6.85
C VAL A 79 2.08 3.03 6.17
N PRO A 80 0.86 2.50 6.14
CA PRO A 80 -0.31 3.22 5.69
C PRO A 80 -0.54 4.47 6.54
N MET A 81 -0.69 5.65 5.88
CA MET A 81 -0.80 6.94 6.58
C MET A 81 -1.94 7.77 6.01
N ARG A 82 -2.91 8.16 6.83
CA ARG A 82 -4.01 9.01 6.41
C ARG A 82 -3.62 10.49 6.34
N ILE A 83 -2.54 10.81 5.64
CA ILE A 83 -1.94 12.15 5.53
C ILE A 83 -2.97 13.20 5.11
N SER A 84 -3.89 12.84 4.22
CA SER A 84 -4.94 13.73 3.73
C SER A 84 -5.88 14.25 4.81
N SER A 85 -6.10 13.49 5.88
CA SER A 85 -6.95 13.92 7.02
C SER A 85 -6.20 14.86 7.97
N HIS A 86 -4.88 14.87 7.92
CA HIS A 86 -4.00 15.68 8.76
C HIS A 86 -3.32 16.82 7.99
N ALA A 87 -4.03 17.39 7.02
CA ALA A 87 -3.52 18.48 6.20
C ALA A 87 -4.62 19.48 5.85
N GLY A 88 -4.24 20.74 5.68
CA GLY A 88 -5.14 21.82 5.29
C GLY A 88 -5.91 21.50 4.01
N VAL A 89 -7.15 21.99 3.91
CA VAL A 89 -8.00 21.82 2.72
C VAL A 89 -7.77 22.91 1.67
N GLN A 90 -7.16 24.03 2.06
CA GLN A 90 -6.80 25.15 1.19
C GLN A 90 -5.29 25.16 0.93
N ALA A 91 -4.86 25.63 -0.24
CA ALA A 91 -3.44 25.82 -0.52
C ALA A 91 -2.78 26.69 0.57
N PRO A 92 -1.54 26.38 0.99
CA PRO A 92 -0.63 25.40 0.43
C PRO A 92 -0.87 23.95 0.89
N TYR A 93 -2.02 23.61 1.48
CA TYR A 93 -2.37 22.27 1.97
C TYR A 93 -1.42 21.76 3.06
N ALA A 94 -1.01 22.64 3.97
CA ALA A 94 0.03 22.37 4.96
C ALA A 94 -0.29 21.12 5.78
N ILE A 95 0.64 20.15 5.82
CA ILE A 95 0.56 18.98 6.67
C ILE A 95 0.74 19.42 8.13
N GLU A 96 -0.10 18.91 9.03
CA GLU A 96 -0.03 19.21 10.45
C GLU A 96 1.33 18.82 11.04
N LYS A 97 1.99 19.77 11.72
CA LYS A 97 3.31 19.55 12.32
C LYS A 97 3.34 18.34 13.27
N ARG A 98 2.23 18.07 13.99
CA ARG A 98 2.14 16.92 14.89
C ARG A 98 2.16 15.60 14.11
N PHE A 99 1.38 15.52 13.03
CA PHE A 99 1.32 14.32 12.20
C PHE A 99 2.65 14.10 11.48
N LEU A 100 3.26 15.15 10.94
CA LEU A 100 4.57 15.08 10.28
C LEU A 100 5.65 14.56 11.24
N ARG A 101 5.67 15.03 12.51
CA ARG A 101 6.59 14.47 13.52
C ARG A 101 6.34 12.98 13.79
N ARG A 102 5.09 12.52 13.70
CA ARG A 102 4.77 11.08 13.87
C ARG A 102 5.25 10.26 12.67
N MET A 103 5.12 10.80 11.46
CA MET A 103 5.73 10.22 10.24
C MET A 103 7.25 10.13 10.38
N ASP A 104 7.89 11.21 10.83
CA ASP A 104 9.34 11.26 11.07
C ASP A 104 9.79 10.18 12.05
N TRP A 105 9.05 10.01 13.14
CA TRP A 105 9.32 8.97 14.12
C TRP A 105 9.24 7.57 13.49
N ALA A 106 8.22 7.28 12.68
CA ALA A 106 8.09 5.99 12.02
C ALA A 106 9.26 5.73 11.04
N VAL A 107 9.65 6.75 10.27
CA VAL A 107 10.81 6.69 9.38
C VAL A 107 12.10 6.41 10.17
N ASP A 108 12.31 7.11 11.28
CA ASP A 108 13.48 6.93 12.14
C ASP A 108 13.52 5.52 12.75
N GLN A 109 12.38 5.02 13.24
CA GLN A 109 12.30 3.66 13.79
C GLN A 109 12.62 2.59 12.73
N ALA A 110 12.09 2.71 11.52
CA ALA A 110 12.39 1.75 10.46
C ALA A 110 13.89 1.76 10.13
N LEU A 111 14.45 2.91 9.81
CA LEU A 111 15.86 3.04 9.43
C LEU A 111 16.82 2.64 10.53
N SER A 112 16.52 2.98 11.80
CA SER A 112 17.33 2.60 12.97
C SER A 112 17.33 1.08 13.23
N ASN A 113 16.34 0.37 12.70
CA ASN A 113 16.27 -1.09 12.75
C ASN A 113 16.72 -1.76 11.44
N ASP A 114 17.44 -1.06 10.56
CA ASP A 114 17.84 -1.56 9.23
C ASP A 114 16.66 -2.06 8.38
N LEU A 115 15.49 -1.44 8.50
CA LEU A 115 14.32 -1.67 7.67
C LEU A 115 14.15 -0.53 6.66
N GLY A 116 13.79 -0.87 5.43
CA GLY A 116 13.20 0.09 4.52
C GLY A 116 11.81 0.51 5.02
N ILE A 117 11.33 1.67 4.56
CA ILE A 117 9.98 2.12 4.87
C ILE A 117 9.29 2.65 3.61
N ILE A 118 8.07 2.17 3.39
CA ILE A 118 7.15 2.73 2.40
C ILE A 118 6.23 3.71 3.13
N VAL A 119 6.32 4.98 2.78
CA VAL A 119 5.41 6.04 3.21
C VAL A 119 4.27 6.08 2.21
N ASP A 120 3.13 5.58 2.62
CA ASP A 120 1.95 5.41 1.79
C ASP A 120 0.87 6.46 2.12
N MET A 121 0.32 7.09 1.08
CA MET A 121 -0.87 7.96 1.20
C MET A 121 -2.14 7.10 1.21
N HIS A 122 -2.62 6.74 2.40
CA HIS A 122 -3.75 5.82 2.59
C HIS A 122 -5.08 6.54 2.83
N HIS A 123 -6.19 5.92 2.44
CA HIS A 123 -7.57 6.36 2.74
C HIS A 123 -7.88 7.83 2.39
N TYR A 124 -7.44 8.30 1.21
CA TYR A 124 -7.85 9.63 0.74
C TYR A 124 -9.27 9.60 0.14
N ILE A 125 -10.27 9.35 0.98
CA ILE A 125 -11.68 9.16 0.57
C ILE A 125 -12.25 10.33 -0.27
N PRO A 126 -12.02 11.61 0.07
CA PRO A 126 -12.50 12.71 -0.78
C PRO A 126 -11.92 12.67 -2.20
N MET A 127 -10.69 12.19 -2.38
CA MET A 127 -10.08 11.99 -3.70
C MET A 127 -10.85 10.96 -4.53
N MET A 128 -11.29 9.85 -3.91
CA MET A 128 -12.09 8.82 -4.59
C MET A 128 -13.46 9.33 -5.03
N LYS A 129 -14.07 10.24 -4.25
CA LYS A 129 -15.40 10.79 -4.51
C LYS A 129 -15.40 11.97 -5.49
N ALA A 130 -14.36 12.82 -5.49
CA ALA A 130 -14.26 14.03 -6.30
C ALA A 130 -12.81 14.26 -6.80
N PRO A 131 -12.27 13.35 -7.64
CA PRO A 131 -10.85 13.32 -7.96
C PRO A 131 -10.30 14.62 -8.54
N ARG A 132 -11.04 15.26 -9.46
CA ARG A 132 -10.58 16.51 -10.10
C ARG A 132 -10.48 17.68 -9.12
N ALA A 133 -11.32 17.71 -8.09
CA ALA A 133 -11.29 18.75 -7.05
C ALA A 133 -10.10 18.55 -6.08
N HIS A 134 -9.60 17.33 -5.96
CA HIS A 134 -8.51 17.00 -5.04
C HIS A 134 -7.15 16.77 -5.72
N ALA A 135 -7.08 16.83 -7.05
CA ALA A 135 -5.84 16.57 -7.80
C ALA A 135 -4.70 17.54 -7.41
N ASP A 136 -4.97 18.86 -7.36
CA ASP A 136 -3.97 19.84 -6.98
C ASP A 136 -3.52 19.69 -5.52
N ARG A 137 -4.44 19.28 -4.65
CA ARG A 137 -4.13 19.01 -3.26
C ARG A 137 -3.23 17.80 -3.12
N LEU A 138 -3.47 16.70 -3.84
CA LEU A 138 -2.60 15.51 -3.83
C LEU A 138 -1.19 15.88 -4.29
N VAL A 139 -1.05 16.63 -5.39
CA VAL A 139 0.24 17.14 -5.86
C VAL A 139 0.92 18.02 -4.80
N GLY A 140 0.18 18.93 -4.15
CA GLY A 140 0.70 19.81 -3.10
C GLY A 140 1.17 19.07 -1.85
N LEU A 141 0.47 17.99 -1.45
CA LEU A 141 0.88 17.12 -0.35
C LEU A 141 2.19 16.39 -0.69
N TRP A 142 2.29 15.80 -1.88
CA TRP A 142 3.51 15.10 -2.30
C TRP A 142 4.71 16.04 -2.48
N ARG A 143 4.51 17.29 -2.91
CA ARG A 143 5.58 18.28 -2.92
C ARG A 143 6.14 18.54 -1.52
N GLN A 144 5.28 18.62 -0.50
CA GLN A 144 5.71 18.81 0.89
C GLN A 144 6.47 17.58 1.40
N ILE A 145 5.94 16.37 1.17
CA ILE A 145 6.58 15.12 1.60
C ILE A 145 7.94 14.96 0.92
N ALA A 146 8.02 15.16 -0.39
CA ALA A 146 9.26 15.06 -1.15
C ALA A 146 10.31 16.08 -0.69
N ALA A 147 9.91 17.34 -0.41
CA ALA A 147 10.79 18.36 0.11
C ALA A 147 11.29 18.03 1.53
N HIS A 148 10.40 17.49 2.37
CA HIS A 148 10.69 17.14 3.76
C HIS A 148 11.70 15.98 3.87
N TYR A 149 11.52 14.93 3.07
CA TYR A 149 12.39 13.74 3.07
C TYR A 149 13.50 13.78 2.03
N ARG A 150 13.68 14.89 1.32
CA ARG A 150 14.77 15.04 0.35
C ARG A 150 16.13 14.74 0.99
N GLY A 151 16.91 13.88 0.34
CA GLY A 151 18.23 13.47 0.81
C GLY A 151 18.21 12.40 1.91
N MET A 152 17.05 11.87 2.27
CA MET A 152 16.96 10.66 3.08
C MET A 152 17.46 9.44 2.30
N PRO A 153 17.89 8.35 2.99
CA PRO A 153 18.32 7.12 2.34
C PRO A 153 17.30 6.60 1.31
N ARG A 154 17.77 5.89 0.29
CA ARG A 154 16.95 5.26 -0.74
C ARG A 154 15.93 4.25 -0.16
N ALA A 155 16.19 3.78 1.06
CA ALA A 155 15.30 2.92 1.84
C ALA A 155 13.98 3.59 2.27
N VAL A 156 13.87 4.92 2.18
CA VAL A 156 12.60 5.65 2.29
C VAL A 156 11.96 5.68 0.92
N VAL A 157 10.83 5.02 0.75
CA VAL A 157 10.10 4.86 -0.51
C VAL A 157 8.76 5.55 -0.39
N TYR A 158 8.28 6.18 -1.47
CA TYR A 158 6.97 6.82 -1.50
C TYR A 158 5.97 5.96 -2.25
N GLU A 159 4.76 5.86 -1.73
CA GLU A 159 3.64 5.26 -2.43
C GLU A 159 2.54 6.31 -2.63
N VAL A 160 2.26 6.60 -3.91
CA VAL A 160 1.53 7.82 -4.29
C VAL A 160 0.10 7.87 -3.75
N LEU A 161 -0.61 6.78 -3.81
CA LEU A 161 -1.99 6.66 -3.32
C LEU A 161 -2.40 5.18 -3.26
N ASN A 162 -2.81 4.73 -2.09
CA ASN A 162 -3.40 3.41 -1.89
C ASN A 162 -4.74 3.28 -2.62
N GLU A 163 -4.88 2.22 -3.41
CA GLU A 163 -6.13 1.72 -3.98
C GLU A 163 -7.04 2.78 -4.63
N PRO A 164 -6.59 3.46 -5.70
CA PRO A 164 -7.45 4.35 -6.44
C PRO A 164 -8.73 3.64 -6.89
N THR A 165 -9.90 4.18 -6.56
CA THR A 165 -11.20 3.52 -6.79
C THR A 165 -12.35 4.48 -6.97
N ASP A 166 -13.59 3.98 -7.09
CA ASP A 166 -14.84 4.73 -7.23
C ASP A 166 -14.79 5.67 -8.46
N LYS A 167 -14.93 6.98 -8.29
CA LYS A 167 -14.86 7.95 -9.39
C LYS A 167 -13.45 8.24 -9.87
N LEU A 168 -12.44 7.73 -9.17
CA LEU A 168 -11.04 7.80 -9.58
C LEU A 168 -10.71 6.65 -10.54
N THR A 169 -11.42 6.61 -11.68
CA THR A 169 -11.20 5.62 -12.75
C THR A 169 -9.82 5.76 -13.38
N ALA A 170 -9.36 4.78 -14.12
CA ALA A 170 -8.06 4.80 -14.77
C ALA A 170 -7.85 6.02 -15.69
N GLU A 171 -8.91 6.45 -16.40
CA GLU A 171 -8.86 7.62 -17.29
C GLU A 171 -8.65 8.92 -16.50
N VAL A 172 -9.18 9.00 -15.29
CA VAL A 172 -9.02 10.15 -14.40
C VAL A 172 -7.72 10.06 -13.62
N TRP A 173 -7.35 8.87 -13.15
CA TRP A 173 -6.18 8.63 -12.32
C TRP A 173 -4.85 8.82 -13.06
N ASN A 174 -4.69 8.22 -14.22
CA ASN A 174 -3.41 8.24 -14.93
C ASN A 174 -2.84 9.66 -15.17
N PRO A 175 -3.63 10.67 -15.61
CA PRO A 175 -3.13 12.04 -15.73
C PRO A 175 -2.76 12.68 -14.39
N ILE A 176 -3.47 12.36 -13.31
CA ILE A 176 -3.17 12.87 -11.97
C ILE A 176 -1.90 12.23 -11.43
N LEU A 177 -1.77 10.91 -11.57
CA LEU A 177 -0.57 10.16 -11.19
C LEU A 177 0.68 10.73 -11.88
N ALA A 178 0.61 10.97 -13.19
CA ALA A 178 1.73 11.55 -13.94
C ALA A 178 2.16 12.92 -13.37
N ARG A 179 1.19 13.79 -12.97
CA ARG A 179 1.46 15.08 -12.34
C ARG A 179 2.14 14.93 -10.98
N VAL A 180 1.68 13.97 -10.17
CA VAL A 180 2.27 13.70 -8.85
C VAL A 180 3.71 13.19 -9.00
N VAL A 181 3.94 12.21 -9.87
CA VAL A 181 5.29 11.68 -10.13
C VAL A 181 6.22 12.80 -10.62
N ALA A 182 5.79 13.63 -11.57
CA ALA A 182 6.57 14.76 -12.05
C ALA A 182 6.92 15.74 -10.92
N ALA A 183 5.96 16.06 -10.06
CA ALA A 183 6.16 16.97 -8.93
C ALA A 183 7.16 16.42 -7.89
N ILE A 184 7.15 15.10 -7.65
CA ILE A 184 8.16 14.46 -6.79
C ILE A 184 9.53 14.50 -7.47
N ARG A 185 9.62 14.18 -8.77
CA ARG A 185 10.90 14.17 -9.52
C ARG A 185 11.58 15.54 -9.60
N GLU A 186 10.83 16.62 -9.63
CA GLU A 186 11.38 18.00 -9.55
C GLU A 186 12.14 18.25 -8.24
N ILE A 187 11.78 17.56 -7.16
CA ILE A 187 12.32 17.79 -5.81
C ILE A 187 13.31 16.70 -5.41
N ASP A 188 12.97 15.45 -5.67
CA ASP A 188 13.72 14.25 -5.27
C ASP A 188 13.81 13.27 -6.47
N PRO A 189 14.72 13.54 -7.42
CA PRO A 189 14.75 12.87 -8.72
C PRO A 189 15.03 11.37 -8.66
N ASP A 190 15.76 10.91 -7.63
CA ASP A 190 16.21 9.52 -7.50
C ASP A 190 15.37 8.69 -6.53
N ARG A 191 14.31 9.27 -5.98
CA ARG A 191 13.44 8.59 -5.02
C ARG A 191 12.73 7.38 -5.65
N LEU A 192 12.69 6.25 -4.93
CA LEU A 192 11.81 5.15 -5.30
C LEU A 192 10.35 5.56 -5.07
N ILE A 193 9.52 5.38 -6.08
CA ILE A 193 8.10 5.70 -6.04
C ILE A 193 7.30 4.47 -6.46
N ILE A 194 6.38 4.05 -5.60
CA ILE A 194 5.39 3.02 -5.90
C ILE A 194 4.15 3.70 -6.49
N VAL A 195 3.63 3.09 -7.55
CA VAL A 195 2.45 3.55 -8.27
C VAL A 195 1.47 2.41 -8.48
N GLU A 196 0.19 2.69 -8.33
CA GLU A 196 -0.88 1.71 -8.42
C GLU A 196 -1.86 2.02 -9.55
N GLY A 197 -2.51 0.97 -10.06
CA GLY A 197 -3.65 1.07 -10.96
C GLY A 197 -4.94 1.42 -10.23
N ALA A 198 -6.02 1.66 -10.99
CA ALA A 198 -7.35 1.87 -10.44
C ALA A 198 -7.97 0.55 -9.90
N HIS A 199 -9.25 0.60 -9.50
CA HIS A 199 -10.05 -0.53 -8.98
C HIS A 199 -9.33 -1.30 -7.88
N TRP A 200 -9.02 -0.58 -6.76
CA TRP A 200 -8.36 -1.13 -5.58
C TRP A 200 -7.02 -1.80 -5.91
N ALA A 201 -6.20 -1.12 -6.72
CA ALA A 201 -4.88 -1.62 -7.14
C ALA A 201 -4.94 -3.04 -7.75
N SER A 202 -6.01 -3.37 -8.48
CA SER A 202 -6.19 -4.71 -9.03
C SER A 202 -5.10 -5.09 -10.05
N ALA A 203 -4.69 -6.35 -10.06
CA ALA A 203 -3.75 -6.87 -11.06
C ALA A 203 -4.26 -6.70 -12.50
N LYS A 204 -5.58 -6.73 -12.69
CA LYS A 204 -6.22 -6.49 -13.97
C LYS A 204 -5.99 -5.06 -14.45
N ASP A 205 -6.24 -4.07 -13.60
CA ASP A 205 -6.03 -2.66 -13.96
C ASP A 205 -4.55 -2.30 -14.07
N LEU A 206 -3.70 -2.89 -13.26
CA LEU A 206 -2.25 -2.83 -13.46
C LEU A 206 -1.89 -3.24 -14.89
N ARG A 207 -2.37 -4.40 -15.35
CA ARG A 207 -2.08 -4.94 -16.67
C ARG A 207 -2.68 -4.10 -17.80
N ASP A 208 -3.96 -3.73 -17.68
CA ASP A 208 -4.76 -3.25 -18.80
C ASP A 208 -4.79 -1.73 -18.93
N THR A 209 -4.77 -1.00 -17.80
CA THR A 209 -5.12 0.41 -17.77
C THR A 209 -4.08 1.35 -17.19
N LEU A 210 -3.16 0.86 -16.33
CA LEU A 210 -2.14 1.71 -15.72
C LEU A 210 -1.18 2.28 -16.79
N LYS A 211 -1.04 3.60 -16.80
CA LYS A 211 -0.12 4.35 -17.66
C LYS A 211 0.88 5.11 -16.81
N VAL A 212 2.12 4.75 -16.93
CA VAL A 212 3.24 5.39 -16.22
C VAL A 212 4.35 5.73 -17.22
N PRO A 213 5.23 6.70 -16.91
CA PRO A 213 6.43 6.95 -17.72
C PRO A 213 7.29 5.68 -17.80
N VAL A 214 7.35 5.06 -18.99
CA VAL A 214 8.20 3.91 -19.23
C VAL A 214 9.66 4.36 -19.28
N GLY A 215 10.55 3.60 -18.60
CA GLY A 215 11.97 3.89 -18.59
C GLY A 215 12.46 4.70 -17.36
N ASP A 216 11.61 5.05 -16.43
CA ASP A 216 12.04 5.54 -15.11
C ASP A 216 12.40 4.34 -14.21
N PRO A 217 13.71 4.08 -13.92
CA PRO A 217 14.15 2.91 -13.17
C PRO A 217 13.80 3.01 -11.68
N ASN A 218 13.31 4.16 -11.24
CA ASN A 218 12.94 4.43 -9.85
C ASN A 218 11.41 4.37 -9.63
N LEU A 219 10.63 3.95 -10.65
CA LEU A 219 9.24 3.59 -10.47
C LEU A 219 9.08 2.10 -10.25
N ILE A 220 8.17 1.75 -9.34
CA ILE A 220 7.78 0.39 -9.00
C ILE A 220 6.26 0.33 -9.17
N ALA A 221 5.76 -0.59 -9.97
CA ALA A 221 4.33 -0.77 -10.11
C ALA A 221 3.81 -1.74 -9.04
N SER A 222 2.73 -1.37 -8.35
CA SER A 222 2.15 -2.17 -7.28
C SER A 222 0.76 -2.66 -7.64
N PHE A 223 0.40 -3.79 -7.06
CA PHE A 223 -0.95 -4.34 -7.06
C PHE A 223 -1.26 -5.02 -5.73
N HIS A 224 -2.56 -5.15 -5.43
CA HIS A 224 -3.06 -5.86 -4.25
C HIS A 224 -3.78 -7.14 -4.68
N MET A 225 -3.70 -8.18 -3.84
CA MET A 225 -4.26 -9.49 -4.18
C MET A 225 -4.81 -10.20 -2.95
N TYR A 226 -6.10 -10.47 -2.99
CA TYR A 226 -6.83 -11.18 -1.93
C TYR A 226 -7.68 -12.33 -2.48
N ALA A 227 -7.48 -12.73 -3.75
CA ALA A 227 -8.23 -13.80 -4.37
C ALA A 227 -7.95 -15.18 -3.73
N PRO A 228 -8.97 -16.01 -3.49
CA PRO A 228 -10.39 -15.73 -3.62
C PRO A 228 -10.94 -15.02 -2.37
N MET A 229 -11.65 -13.91 -2.56
CA MET A 229 -12.13 -13.07 -1.44
C MET A 229 -13.13 -13.78 -0.53
N TYR A 230 -13.87 -14.77 -1.01
CA TYR A 230 -14.75 -15.61 -0.18
C TYR A 230 -13.98 -16.40 0.88
N PHE A 231 -12.69 -16.64 0.68
CA PHE A 231 -11.81 -17.20 1.72
C PHE A 231 -11.16 -16.10 2.55
N THR A 232 -10.46 -15.15 1.92
CA THR A 232 -9.61 -14.18 2.63
C THR A 232 -10.37 -13.18 3.46
N HIS A 233 -11.61 -12.82 3.04
CA HIS A 233 -12.46 -11.82 3.70
C HIS A 233 -13.70 -12.41 4.35
N GLN A 234 -13.80 -13.73 4.51
CA GLN A 234 -14.96 -14.40 5.06
C GLN A 234 -15.39 -13.84 6.42
N GLY A 235 -16.65 -13.47 6.53
CA GLY A 235 -17.30 -13.12 7.80
C GLY A 235 -16.81 -11.83 8.47
N PHE A 236 -16.12 -10.94 7.77
CA PHE A 236 -15.82 -9.60 8.29
C PHE A 236 -17.02 -8.67 8.16
N SER A 237 -17.47 -8.08 9.26
CA SER A 237 -18.69 -7.26 9.32
C SER A 237 -18.61 -5.96 8.49
N TRP A 238 -17.40 -5.51 8.13
CA TRP A 238 -17.18 -4.34 7.28
C TRP A 238 -17.19 -4.67 5.77
N MET A 239 -17.20 -5.98 5.43
CA MET A 239 -17.36 -6.46 4.06
C MET A 239 -18.83 -6.57 3.67
N GLU A 240 -19.08 -6.58 2.36
CA GLU A 240 -20.40 -6.73 1.78
C GLU A 240 -21.09 -8.04 2.25
N PRO A 241 -22.43 -8.05 2.34
CA PRO A 241 -23.17 -9.19 2.89
C PRO A 241 -22.87 -10.54 2.25
N TRP A 242 -22.49 -10.58 0.98
CA TRP A 242 -22.16 -11.83 0.29
C TRP A 242 -20.80 -12.43 0.70
N TYR A 243 -19.94 -11.70 1.43
CA TYR A 243 -18.71 -12.26 2.02
C TYR A 243 -18.88 -12.75 3.47
N GLN A 244 -20.09 -12.77 4.01
CA GLN A 244 -20.35 -13.15 5.39
C GLN A 244 -20.38 -14.66 5.64
N THR A 245 -20.29 -15.51 4.60
CA THR A 245 -20.14 -16.96 4.77
C THR A 245 -18.84 -17.27 5.48
N ARG A 246 -18.90 -18.18 6.44
CA ARG A 246 -17.74 -18.66 7.21
C ARG A 246 -17.46 -20.13 6.95
N GLY A 247 -16.30 -20.62 7.37
CA GLY A 247 -15.91 -22.03 7.20
C GLY A 247 -15.38 -22.37 5.81
N VAL A 248 -15.07 -21.35 5.01
CA VAL A 248 -14.36 -21.53 3.75
C VAL A 248 -12.90 -21.86 4.08
N THR A 249 -12.39 -22.98 3.54
CA THR A 249 -11.00 -23.44 3.72
C THR A 249 -10.18 -23.23 2.44
N PHE A 250 -8.86 -23.23 2.58
CA PHE A 250 -7.96 -23.15 1.43
C PHE A 250 -6.85 -24.22 1.56
N PRO A 251 -6.52 -24.95 0.46
CA PRO A 251 -7.24 -24.95 -0.82
C PRO A 251 -8.59 -25.71 -0.73
N GLY A 252 -9.54 -25.35 -1.63
CA GLY A 252 -10.71 -26.18 -1.88
C GLY A 252 -10.36 -27.48 -2.64
N PRO A 253 -11.31 -28.45 -2.78
CA PRO A 253 -12.66 -28.40 -2.19
C PRO A 253 -12.66 -28.58 -0.67
N PRO A 254 -13.71 -28.13 0.03
CA PRO A 254 -13.83 -28.33 1.46
C PRO A 254 -14.10 -29.81 1.80
N PRO A 255 -13.73 -30.26 3.01
CA PRO A 255 -13.99 -31.64 3.44
C PRO A 255 -15.49 -31.97 3.59
N SER A 256 -16.32 -30.94 3.75
CA SER A 256 -17.78 -31.00 3.73
C SER A 256 -18.33 -29.74 3.07
N PRO A 257 -19.46 -29.83 2.34
CA PRO A 257 -20.02 -28.68 1.66
C PRO A 257 -20.27 -27.48 2.58
N VAL A 258 -19.80 -26.32 2.19
CA VAL A 258 -20.05 -25.05 2.87
C VAL A 258 -21.39 -24.49 2.39
N VAL A 259 -22.30 -24.21 3.33
CA VAL A 259 -23.59 -23.58 3.03
C VAL A 259 -23.40 -22.06 3.04
N PRO A 260 -23.57 -21.37 1.89
CA PRO A 260 -23.43 -19.93 1.84
C PRO A 260 -24.55 -19.23 2.61
N VAL A 261 -24.27 -18.03 3.11
CA VAL A 261 -25.33 -17.15 3.62
C VAL A 261 -26.27 -16.76 2.46
N ALA A 262 -27.53 -16.47 2.77
CA ALA A 262 -28.55 -16.15 1.77
C ALA A 262 -28.13 -15.02 0.81
N ALA A 263 -27.41 -14.01 1.32
CA ALA A 263 -26.89 -12.91 0.49
C ALA A 263 -25.84 -13.39 -0.53
N ALA A 264 -24.99 -14.35 -0.16
CA ALA A 264 -24.01 -14.93 -1.07
C ALA A 264 -24.67 -15.82 -2.12
N ASP A 265 -25.68 -16.59 -1.71
CA ASP A 265 -26.43 -17.47 -2.62
C ASP A 265 -27.29 -16.66 -3.62
N ALA A 266 -27.82 -15.51 -3.21
CA ALA A 266 -28.57 -14.60 -4.07
C ALA A 266 -27.69 -13.76 -5.01
N PHE A 267 -26.38 -13.62 -4.73
CA PHE A 267 -25.43 -12.88 -5.56
C PHE A 267 -24.83 -13.82 -6.61
N PRO A 268 -24.97 -13.54 -7.92
CA PRO A 268 -24.61 -14.49 -8.98
C PRO A 268 -23.19 -15.07 -8.86
N GLU A 269 -22.21 -14.21 -8.57
CA GLU A 269 -20.81 -14.61 -8.41
C GLU A 269 -20.59 -15.46 -7.16
N GLY A 270 -21.34 -15.17 -6.08
CA GLY A 270 -21.31 -15.95 -4.84
C GLY A 270 -21.91 -17.32 -5.03
N HIS A 271 -23.09 -17.36 -5.66
CA HIS A 271 -23.76 -18.63 -6.00
C HIS A 271 -22.84 -19.52 -6.85
N ASP A 272 -22.26 -18.99 -7.93
CA ASP A 272 -21.35 -19.76 -8.80
C ASP A 272 -20.10 -20.20 -8.04
N PHE A 273 -19.50 -19.30 -7.24
CA PHE A 273 -18.34 -19.64 -6.41
C PHE A 273 -18.64 -20.83 -5.50
N PHE A 274 -19.69 -20.79 -4.68
CA PHE A 274 -19.98 -21.84 -3.70
C PHE A 274 -20.44 -23.15 -4.35
N ARG A 275 -21.19 -23.07 -5.44
CA ARG A 275 -21.54 -24.25 -6.24
C ARG A 275 -20.31 -25.02 -6.73
N ARG A 276 -19.35 -24.30 -7.32
CA ARG A 276 -18.10 -24.84 -7.83
C ARG A 276 -17.14 -25.24 -6.71
N TYR A 277 -16.99 -24.40 -5.70
CA TYR A 277 -16.13 -24.64 -4.54
C TYR A 277 -16.48 -25.95 -3.82
N ASN A 278 -17.77 -26.26 -3.70
CA ASN A 278 -18.25 -27.49 -3.05
C ASN A 278 -18.15 -28.74 -3.92
N SER A 279 -17.97 -28.61 -5.23
CA SER A 279 -18.12 -29.77 -6.15
C SER A 279 -16.92 -29.99 -7.08
N GLU A 280 -16.14 -28.96 -7.40
CA GLU A 280 -15.02 -29.09 -8.33
C GLU A 280 -13.78 -29.67 -7.66
N PRO A 281 -13.00 -30.50 -8.38
CA PRO A 281 -11.74 -31.03 -7.88
C PRO A 281 -10.69 -29.92 -7.66
N ALA A 282 -9.64 -30.22 -6.91
CA ALA A 282 -8.67 -29.23 -6.42
C ALA A 282 -7.97 -28.43 -7.53
N ASP A 283 -7.77 -28.99 -8.68
CA ASP A 283 -7.09 -28.37 -9.83
C ASP A 283 -7.91 -27.29 -10.55
N THR A 284 -9.25 -27.39 -10.48
CA THR A 284 -10.18 -26.41 -11.08
C THR A 284 -10.99 -25.63 -10.06
N ASN A 285 -10.82 -25.94 -8.77
CA ASN A 285 -11.60 -25.35 -7.69
C ASN A 285 -11.36 -23.84 -7.58
N PRO A 286 -12.41 -23.00 -7.57
CA PRO A 286 -12.27 -21.55 -7.45
C PRO A 286 -11.69 -21.11 -6.09
N GLY A 287 -11.72 -21.96 -5.06
CA GLY A 287 -11.05 -21.79 -3.78
C GLY A 287 -9.62 -22.34 -3.77
N GLY A 288 -9.02 -22.60 -4.94
CA GLY A 288 -7.68 -23.16 -5.09
C GLY A 288 -6.62 -22.15 -5.50
N PRO A 289 -5.36 -22.61 -5.70
CA PRO A 289 -4.23 -21.78 -6.10
C PRO A 289 -4.40 -21.04 -7.43
N ALA A 290 -5.22 -21.56 -8.35
CA ALA A 290 -5.41 -20.97 -9.68
C ALA A 290 -5.83 -19.49 -9.62
N ALA A 291 -6.70 -19.13 -8.67
CA ALA A 291 -7.15 -17.75 -8.48
C ALA A 291 -5.98 -16.79 -8.11
N ILE A 292 -5.00 -17.27 -7.35
CA ILE A 292 -3.80 -16.53 -6.99
C ILE A 292 -2.88 -16.40 -8.21
N ILE A 293 -2.63 -17.52 -8.90
CA ILE A 293 -1.72 -17.61 -10.05
C ILE A 293 -2.18 -16.65 -11.16
N GLU A 294 -3.48 -16.62 -11.46
CA GLU A 294 -4.05 -15.71 -12.47
C GLU A 294 -3.70 -14.23 -12.20
N GLN A 295 -3.82 -13.78 -10.93
CA GLN A 295 -3.48 -12.41 -10.57
C GLN A 295 -1.97 -12.13 -10.75
N MET A 296 -1.13 -13.10 -10.38
CA MET A 296 0.32 -12.99 -10.55
C MET A 296 0.74 -12.95 -12.02
N GLU A 297 0.06 -13.73 -12.89
CA GLU A 297 0.30 -13.72 -14.35
C GLU A 297 -0.09 -12.39 -14.98
N MET A 298 -1.18 -11.76 -14.53
CA MET A 298 -1.55 -10.41 -14.98
C MET A 298 -0.45 -9.39 -14.65
N ALA A 299 0.07 -9.40 -13.43
CA ALA A 299 1.15 -8.52 -13.00
C ALA A 299 2.46 -8.83 -13.76
N GLU A 300 2.77 -10.11 -13.99
CA GLU A 300 3.93 -10.53 -14.78
C GLU A 300 3.85 -10.06 -16.24
N ALA A 301 2.66 -10.11 -16.85
CA ALA A 301 2.45 -9.60 -18.20
C ALA A 301 2.72 -8.10 -18.30
N PHE A 302 2.36 -7.33 -17.28
CA PHE A 302 2.72 -5.91 -17.19
C PHE A 302 4.23 -5.72 -17.07
N ALA A 303 4.89 -6.46 -16.18
CA ALA A 303 6.34 -6.40 -16.00
C ALA A 303 7.09 -6.70 -17.30
N LYS A 304 6.71 -7.77 -18.01
CA LYS A 304 7.31 -8.16 -19.31
C LYS A 304 7.14 -7.08 -20.38
N ARG A 305 5.96 -6.41 -20.40
CA ARG A 305 5.68 -5.36 -21.40
C ARG A 305 6.44 -4.07 -21.11
N THR A 306 6.61 -3.70 -19.84
CA THR A 306 7.12 -2.38 -19.45
C THR A 306 8.56 -2.39 -18.97
N GLY A 307 9.09 -3.53 -18.55
CA GLY A 307 10.38 -3.65 -17.87
C GLY A 307 10.38 -3.15 -16.42
N MET A 308 9.22 -2.77 -15.87
CA MET A 308 9.11 -2.23 -14.52
C MET A 308 9.21 -3.32 -13.46
N ARG A 309 9.76 -2.96 -12.31
CA ARG A 309 9.69 -3.76 -11.09
C ARG A 309 8.24 -3.84 -10.62
N ILE A 310 7.85 -5.01 -10.08
CA ILE A 310 6.54 -5.23 -9.50
C ILE A 310 6.66 -5.42 -8.00
N TYR A 311 5.69 -4.88 -7.29
CA TYR A 311 5.51 -5.05 -5.85
C TYR A 311 4.08 -5.50 -5.55
N LEU A 312 3.93 -6.59 -4.83
CA LEU A 312 2.66 -7.03 -4.26
C LEU A 312 2.45 -6.27 -2.94
N GLY A 313 1.80 -5.10 -3.02
CA GLY A 313 1.71 -4.14 -1.92
C GLY A 313 0.92 -4.66 -0.73
N GLU A 314 -0.15 -5.41 -1.03
CA GLU A 314 -0.96 -6.05 -0.02
C GLU A 314 -1.39 -7.45 -0.47
N PHE A 315 -1.29 -8.40 0.44
CA PHE A 315 -1.91 -9.73 0.37
C PHE A 315 -2.04 -10.30 1.78
N GLY A 316 -3.11 -11.02 2.03
CA GLY A 316 -3.36 -11.59 3.35
C GLY A 316 -4.59 -12.48 3.39
N ALA A 317 -4.71 -13.28 4.44
CA ALA A 317 -5.88 -14.09 4.73
C ALA A 317 -6.39 -13.79 6.15
N GLY A 318 -7.66 -13.41 6.24
CA GLY A 318 -8.27 -12.90 7.45
C GLY A 318 -8.34 -13.90 8.60
N VAL A 319 -8.33 -13.39 9.82
CA VAL A 319 -8.35 -14.21 11.06
C VAL A 319 -9.62 -15.04 11.25
N ASN A 320 -10.66 -14.79 10.46
CA ASN A 320 -11.87 -15.62 10.45
C ASN A 320 -11.70 -16.97 9.71
N GLY A 321 -10.64 -17.12 8.90
CA GLY A 321 -10.23 -18.39 8.33
C GLY A 321 -9.45 -19.22 9.36
N ASP A 322 -9.49 -20.56 9.23
CA ASP A 322 -8.64 -21.40 10.06
C ASP A 322 -7.15 -21.17 9.75
N VAL A 323 -6.32 -21.30 10.77
CA VAL A 323 -4.90 -20.92 10.68
C VAL A 323 -4.11 -21.76 9.68
N VAL A 324 -4.49 -23.02 9.48
CA VAL A 324 -3.82 -23.94 8.53
C VAL A 324 -4.10 -23.49 7.09
N SER A 325 -5.38 -23.27 6.75
CA SER A 325 -5.78 -22.72 5.44
C SER A 325 -5.16 -21.36 5.17
N ARG A 326 -5.12 -20.47 6.17
CA ARG A 326 -4.43 -19.18 6.09
C ARG A 326 -2.95 -19.37 5.75
N GLY A 327 -2.25 -20.26 6.45
CA GLY A 327 -0.85 -20.59 6.18
C GLY A 327 -0.62 -21.13 4.76
N HIS A 328 -1.48 -22.01 4.27
CA HIS A 328 -1.41 -22.53 2.90
C HIS A 328 -1.60 -21.40 1.86
N TRP A 329 -2.60 -20.54 2.04
CA TRP A 329 -2.87 -19.43 1.16
C TRP A 329 -1.69 -18.44 1.11
N VAL A 330 -1.19 -18.03 2.29
CA VAL A 330 -0.06 -17.10 2.43
C VAL A 330 1.19 -17.66 1.76
N ARG A 331 1.51 -18.95 2.00
CA ARG A 331 2.65 -19.63 1.36
C ARG A 331 2.51 -19.64 -0.16
N THR A 332 1.31 -19.95 -0.66
CA THR A 332 1.05 -19.97 -2.10
C THR A 332 1.26 -18.59 -2.71
N ALA A 333 0.65 -17.55 -2.15
CA ALA A 333 0.77 -16.18 -2.64
C ALA A 333 2.22 -15.67 -2.62
N ARG A 334 2.91 -15.84 -1.50
CA ARG A 334 4.32 -15.47 -1.36
C ARG A 334 5.21 -16.21 -2.38
N THR A 335 5.06 -17.52 -2.48
CA THR A 335 5.89 -18.34 -3.37
C THR A 335 5.68 -17.94 -4.84
N GLU A 336 4.43 -17.68 -5.25
CA GLU A 336 4.13 -17.24 -6.61
C GLU A 336 4.67 -15.84 -6.91
N ALA A 337 4.68 -14.93 -5.94
CA ALA A 337 5.32 -13.62 -6.07
C ALA A 337 6.86 -13.77 -6.20
N GLU A 338 7.50 -14.54 -5.31
CA GLU A 338 8.96 -14.73 -5.31
C GLU A 338 9.47 -15.45 -6.56
N LYS A 339 8.74 -16.44 -7.10
CA LYS A 339 9.06 -17.11 -8.39
C LYS A 339 9.16 -16.12 -9.56
N ARG A 340 8.40 -15.03 -9.53
CA ARG A 340 8.37 -13.99 -10.55
C ARG A 340 9.32 -12.82 -10.25
N GLY A 341 10.06 -12.90 -9.13
CA GLY A 341 10.95 -11.83 -8.68
C GLY A 341 10.23 -10.61 -8.14
N PHE A 342 8.96 -10.74 -7.75
CA PHE A 342 8.21 -9.65 -7.14
C PHE A 342 8.60 -9.49 -5.67
N GLY A 343 8.77 -8.25 -5.22
CA GLY A 343 8.76 -7.93 -3.81
C GLY A 343 7.33 -7.91 -3.28
N TRP A 344 7.17 -8.00 -1.97
CA TRP A 344 5.84 -8.09 -1.37
C TRP A 344 5.76 -7.51 0.04
N GLY A 345 4.54 -7.06 0.44
CA GLY A 345 4.19 -6.65 1.79
C GLY A 345 2.96 -7.38 2.30
N TYR A 346 3.10 -8.18 3.35
CA TYR A 346 1.98 -8.92 3.94
C TYR A 346 1.03 -7.97 4.69
N TRP A 347 -0.25 -8.05 4.42
CA TRP A 347 -1.32 -7.40 5.16
C TRP A 347 -1.99 -8.39 6.12
N ASP A 348 -1.89 -8.24 7.46
CA ASP A 348 -1.25 -7.16 8.19
C ASP A 348 -0.43 -7.70 9.39
N PHE A 349 0.20 -6.79 10.11
CA PHE A 349 1.03 -7.15 11.25
C PHE A 349 0.20 -7.79 12.36
N CYS A 350 -0.83 -7.13 12.89
CA CYS A 350 -1.48 -7.59 14.13
C CYS A 350 -3.00 -7.33 14.22
N ARG A 351 -3.69 -7.09 13.08
CA ARG A 351 -5.13 -6.79 13.07
C ARG A 351 -5.95 -7.89 12.37
N ASN A 352 -6.83 -7.49 11.46
CA ASN A 352 -7.80 -8.38 10.84
C ASN A 352 -7.18 -9.52 10.03
N PHE A 353 -5.92 -9.39 9.63
CA PHE A 353 -5.17 -10.41 8.90
C PHE A 353 -3.92 -10.88 9.65
N ALA A 354 -3.85 -10.64 10.93
CA ALA A 354 -2.69 -10.76 11.81
C ALA A 354 -1.70 -11.88 11.46
N ALA A 355 -0.43 -11.49 11.33
CA ALA A 355 0.73 -12.40 11.35
C ALA A 355 1.38 -12.47 12.74
N TYR A 356 1.21 -11.42 13.54
CA TYR A 356 1.73 -11.30 14.89
C TYR A 356 0.57 -11.41 15.88
N ALA A 357 0.75 -12.21 16.93
CA ALA A 357 -0.33 -12.52 17.82
C ALA A 357 -0.70 -11.31 18.66
N GLU A 358 -1.94 -10.98 18.53
CA GLU A 358 -2.80 -10.16 19.34
C GLU A 358 -2.33 -8.77 19.76
N LEU A 359 -3.22 -7.89 19.54
CA LEU A 359 -3.31 -6.60 20.18
C LEU A 359 -2.91 -6.61 21.63
N GLY A 360 -1.72 -6.11 21.84
CA GLY A 360 -1.27 -5.68 23.15
C GLY A 360 -0.67 -6.76 24.01
N PHE A 361 -0.10 -7.87 23.44
CA PHE A 361 -0.21 -8.77 24.40
C PHE A 361 0.77 -9.88 24.61
N THR A 362 1.28 -10.55 23.63
CA THR A 362 2.25 -11.61 23.89
C THR A 362 3.57 -11.48 23.14
N GLY A 363 3.65 -10.54 22.23
CA GLY A 363 4.85 -10.33 21.43
C GLY A 363 5.24 -11.56 20.63
N LYS A 364 4.27 -12.31 20.07
CA LYS A 364 4.55 -13.59 19.41
C LYS A 364 3.97 -13.62 18.01
N TRP A 365 4.76 -14.10 17.08
CA TRP A 365 4.30 -14.47 15.75
C TRP A 365 3.35 -15.66 15.81
N ILE A 366 2.33 -15.65 14.96
CA ILE A 366 1.49 -16.83 14.70
C ILE A 366 2.38 -17.81 13.93
N PRO A 367 2.71 -19.01 14.48
CA PRO A 367 3.76 -19.87 13.92
C PRO A 367 3.49 -20.26 12.46
N GLU A 368 2.24 -20.62 12.13
CA GLU A 368 1.83 -21.07 10.80
C GLU A 368 1.98 -19.94 9.77
N ILE A 369 1.63 -18.71 10.15
CA ILE A 369 1.73 -17.56 9.27
C ILE A 369 3.18 -17.12 9.11
N LYS A 370 3.96 -17.10 10.21
CA LYS A 370 5.39 -16.81 10.12
C LYS A 370 6.13 -17.78 9.22
N ALA A 371 5.90 -19.09 9.40
CA ALA A 371 6.50 -20.13 8.57
C ALA A 371 6.07 -19.98 7.10
N ALA A 372 4.80 -19.66 6.84
CA ALA A 372 4.32 -19.42 5.49
C ALA A 372 4.98 -18.20 4.81
N LEU A 373 5.31 -17.17 5.57
CA LEU A 373 5.94 -15.94 5.07
C LEU A 373 7.45 -16.07 4.85
N LEU A 374 8.15 -16.86 5.66
CA LEU A 374 9.62 -16.78 5.74
C LEU A 374 10.35 -18.08 5.38
N GLU A 375 9.66 -19.22 5.38
CA GLU A 375 10.21 -20.54 5.05
C GLU A 375 9.70 -21.04 3.68
#